data_816b458f104170e41f2f3183a4be4c6c
#
_entry.id   816b458f104170e41f2f3183a4be4c6c
#
_cell.length_a   1.000
_cell.length_b   1.000
_cell.length_c   1.000
_cell.angle_alpha   90.00
_cell.angle_beta   90.00
_cell.angle_gamma   90.00
#
_symmetry.space_group_name_H-M   'P 1'
#
loop_
_entity.id
_entity.type
_entity.pdbx_description
1 polymer ?
#
loop_
_entity_poly.entity_id
_entity_poly.type
_entity_poly.pdbx_seq_one_letter_code
_entity_poly.pdbx_strand_id
1 'polypeptide(L)'
;MKKKWIWWGIYIIAVILLAVIIYVVPSLMGLLDTTYTIESGTVQVKDSVDDAWIIRDDTVYSAKEDASMDALVKDGTLVKGKSRVAALKAGGSQTLGPKYMKLSHKLGKSMKATDGTVPSGGYVSYSADGYEGTLNSSVLDKVTEKTLKSVSNDSLDLSGSSCASGQPIFRITKNGTWWLVFFADADQAKKYTVGGKVQTSLEDKTLETTVRSVQKDGDRRRIVL
;
A
#
# COMPACT_ATOMS: atom_id res chain seq x y z
N MET A 1 54.49 -26.51 -74.74
CA MET A 1 54.39 -25.38 -73.75
C MET A 1 52.96 -25.14 -73.32
N LYS A 2 51.91 -25.42 -74.07
CA LYS A 2 50.47 -25.11 -73.67
C LYS A 2 49.92 -25.93 -72.50
N LYS A 3 50.41 -27.16 -72.26
CA LYS A 3 49.89 -28.02 -71.14
C LYS A 3 50.30 -27.49 -69.71
N LYS A 4 51.47 -26.91 -69.57
CA LYS A 4 51.90 -26.33 -68.22
C LYS A 4 51.07 -25.13 -67.78
N TRP A 5 50.64 -24.30 -68.73
CA TRP A 5 49.83 -23.13 -68.48
C TRP A 5 48.40 -23.49 -67.99
N ILE A 6 47.87 -24.57 -68.48
CA ILE A 6 46.55 -25.08 -68.05
C ILE A 6 46.60 -25.51 -66.55
N TRP A 7 47.65 -26.22 -66.17
CA TRP A 7 47.86 -26.64 -64.79
C TRP A 7 48.07 -25.48 -63.80
N TRP A 8 48.74 -24.43 -64.24
CA TRP A 8 48.88 -23.23 -63.47
C TRP A 8 47.53 -22.49 -63.33
N GLY A 9 46.73 -22.46 -64.34
CA GLY A 9 45.35 -21.91 -64.26
C GLY A 9 44.48 -22.67 -63.27
N ILE A 10 44.51 -24.00 -63.29
CA ILE A 10 43.75 -24.86 -62.39
C ILE A 10 44.22 -24.60 -60.90
N TYR A 11 45.55 -24.50 -60.73
CA TYR A 11 46.09 -24.22 -59.39
C TYR A 11 45.62 -22.87 -58.79
N ILE A 12 45.67 -21.80 -59.62
CA ILE A 12 45.17 -20.50 -59.20
C ILE A 12 43.69 -20.51 -58.87
N ILE A 13 42.86 -21.19 -59.63
CA ILE A 13 41.43 -21.34 -59.37
C ILE A 13 41.23 -22.10 -58.07
N ALA A 14 41.98 -23.17 -57.82
CA ALA A 14 41.88 -23.95 -56.58
C ALA A 14 42.27 -23.09 -55.33
N VAL A 15 43.30 -22.24 -55.45
CA VAL A 15 43.70 -21.35 -54.36
C VAL A 15 42.65 -20.27 -54.09
N ILE A 16 42.05 -19.68 -55.14
CA ILE A 16 40.96 -18.72 -55.01
C ILE A 16 39.75 -19.37 -54.34
N LEU A 17 39.39 -20.58 -54.77
CA LEU A 17 38.26 -21.30 -54.19
C LEU A 17 38.49 -21.64 -52.72
N LEU A 18 39.72 -22.03 -52.38
CA LEU A 18 40.11 -22.26 -50.97
C LEU A 18 40.04 -20.97 -50.12
N ALA A 19 40.47 -19.85 -50.68
CA ALA A 19 40.39 -18.57 -50.03
C ALA A 19 38.93 -18.14 -49.79
N VAL A 20 38.05 -18.37 -50.76
CA VAL A 20 36.61 -18.12 -50.60
C VAL A 20 36.01 -18.98 -49.49
N ILE A 21 36.35 -20.27 -49.44
CA ILE A 21 35.86 -21.17 -48.40
C ILE A 21 36.35 -20.73 -46.99
N ILE A 22 37.61 -20.32 -46.87
CA ILE A 22 38.19 -19.96 -45.56
C ILE A 22 37.71 -18.59 -45.07
N TYR A 23 37.56 -17.61 -45.94
CA TYR A 23 37.30 -16.21 -45.52
C TYR A 23 35.85 -15.78 -45.77
N VAL A 24 35.19 -16.21 -46.80
CA VAL A 24 33.83 -15.75 -47.15
C VAL A 24 32.76 -16.58 -46.46
N VAL A 25 32.92 -17.90 -46.43
CA VAL A 25 31.91 -18.79 -45.84
C VAL A 25 31.71 -18.54 -44.31
N PRO A 26 32.76 -18.42 -43.49
CA PRO A 26 32.60 -18.09 -42.08
C PRO A 26 32.00 -16.70 -41.84
N SER A 27 32.35 -15.70 -42.69
CA SER A 27 31.76 -14.36 -42.61
C SER A 27 30.27 -14.36 -42.92
N LEU A 28 29.83 -15.18 -43.89
CA LEU A 28 28.40 -15.32 -44.20
C LEU A 28 27.64 -16.15 -43.14
N MET A 29 28.26 -17.16 -42.55
CA MET A 29 27.67 -17.91 -41.45
C MET A 29 27.50 -17.06 -40.20
N GLY A 30 28.45 -16.19 -39.86
CA GLY A 30 28.31 -15.25 -38.75
C GLY A 30 27.18 -14.23 -38.93
N LEU A 31 26.76 -13.92 -40.14
CA LEU A 31 25.59 -13.09 -40.45
C LEU A 31 24.25 -13.82 -40.29
N LEU A 32 24.28 -15.16 -40.27
CA LEU A 32 23.11 -16.00 -40.09
C LEU A 32 22.90 -16.47 -38.64
N ASP A 33 23.86 -16.23 -37.74
CA ASP A 33 23.73 -16.46 -36.34
C ASP A 33 22.82 -15.37 -35.75
N THR A 34 21.52 -15.66 -35.69
CA THR A 34 20.58 -14.90 -34.88
C THR A 34 20.89 -15.15 -33.41
N THR A 35 21.71 -14.30 -32.83
CA THR A 35 21.88 -14.24 -31.36
C THR A 35 20.57 -13.79 -30.75
N TYR A 36 19.85 -14.70 -30.13
CA TYR A 36 18.73 -14.35 -29.25
C TYR A 36 19.30 -13.82 -27.94
N THR A 37 19.14 -12.54 -27.72
CA THR A 37 19.36 -11.97 -26.39
C THR A 37 18.25 -12.51 -25.50
N ILE A 38 18.58 -13.40 -24.59
CA ILE A 38 17.66 -13.83 -23.55
C ILE A 38 17.53 -12.63 -22.60
N GLU A 39 16.49 -11.82 -22.80
CA GLU A 39 16.09 -10.86 -21.78
C GLU A 39 15.60 -11.65 -20.57
N SER A 40 16.23 -11.44 -19.43
CA SER A 40 15.75 -11.98 -18.17
C SER A 40 14.40 -11.34 -17.86
N GLY A 41 13.33 -11.99 -18.27
CA GLY A 41 11.98 -11.59 -17.92
C GLY A 41 11.73 -11.87 -16.43
N THR A 42 11.29 -10.86 -15.71
CA THR A 42 10.82 -11.05 -14.34
C THR A 42 9.42 -11.65 -14.42
N VAL A 43 9.23 -12.87 -13.97
CA VAL A 43 7.90 -13.47 -13.83
C VAL A 43 7.22 -12.82 -12.63
N GLN A 44 6.25 -11.97 -12.91
CA GLN A 44 5.37 -11.41 -11.87
C GLN A 44 4.20 -12.38 -11.66
N VAL A 45 4.13 -12.99 -10.50
CA VAL A 45 2.95 -13.72 -10.05
C VAL A 45 2.00 -12.72 -9.41
N LYS A 46 0.83 -12.52 -10.04
CA LYS A 46 -0.22 -11.67 -9.48
C LYS A 46 -1.22 -12.56 -8.76
N ASP A 47 -1.42 -12.27 -7.48
CA ASP A 47 -2.53 -12.82 -6.70
C ASP A 47 -3.60 -11.73 -6.51
N SER A 48 -4.86 -12.05 -6.77
CA SER A 48 -5.96 -11.19 -6.39
C SER A 48 -6.44 -11.58 -4.99
N VAL A 49 -6.72 -10.56 -4.18
CA VAL A 49 -7.27 -10.71 -2.85
C VAL A 49 -8.64 -10.04 -2.84
N ASP A 50 -9.69 -10.81 -2.55
CA ASP A 50 -11.07 -10.31 -2.60
C ASP A 50 -11.38 -9.35 -1.45
N ASP A 51 -10.92 -9.68 -0.23
CA ASP A 51 -11.12 -8.88 0.96
C ASP A 51 -9.79 -8.53 1.61
N ALA A 52 -9.52 -7.24 1.78
CA ALA A 52 -8.36 -6.73 2.50
C ALA A 52 -8.76 -5.53 3.37
N TRP A 53 -8.16 -5.40 4.53
CA TRP A 53 -8.43 -4.34 5.50
C TRP A 53 -7.18 -3.52 5.77
N ILE A 54 -7.34 -2.19 5.75
CA ILE A 54 -6.28 -1.27 6.13
C ILE A 54 -6.45 -0.94 7.61
N ILE A 55 -5.45 -1.27 8.41
CA ILE A 55 -5.38 -0.95 9.84
C ILE A 55 -4.35 0.14 10.05
N ARG A 56 -4.67 1.12 10.92
CA ARG A 56 -3.82 2.28 11.23
C ARG A 56 -3.87 2.58 12.72
N ASP A 57 -2.85 3.30 13.19
CA ASP A 57 -2.86 3.85 14.55
C ASP A 57 -3.47 5.25 14.51
N ASP A 58 -4.76 5.29 14.75
CA ASP A 58 -5.57 6.50 14.72
C ASP A 58 -5.94 6.96 16.14
N THR A 59 -6.01 8.26 16.32
CA THR A 59 -6.54 8.86 17.54
C THR A 59 -7.65 9.84 17.17
N VAL A 60 -8.86 9.58 17.64
CA VAL A 60 -9.99 10.50 17.45
C VAL A 60 -10.01 11.53 18.58
N TYR A 61 -10.19 12.78 18.22
CA TYR A 61 -10.26 13.90 19.12
C TYR A 61 -11.70 14.43 19.22
N SER A 62 -12.13 14.71 20.45
CA SER A 62 -13.47 15.25 20.73
C SER A 62 -13.38 16.65 21.34
N ALA A 63 -14.41 17.45 21.10
CA ALA A 63 -14.54 18.77 21.70
C ALA A 63 -14.68 18.67 23.22
N LYS A 64 -13.99 19.55 23.96
CA LYS A 64 -14.08 19.62 25.43
C LYS A 64 -15.40 20.22 25.90
N GLU A 65 -15.94 21.15 25.15
CA GLU A 65 -17.12 21.94 25.45
C GLU A 65 -17.89 22.27 24.17
N ASP A 66 -19.11 22.78 24.35
CA ASP A 66 -19.90 23.27 23.22
C ASP A 66 -19.21 24.48 22.59
N ALA A 67 -18.99 24.43 21.28
CA ALA A 67 -18.22 25.45 20.57
C ALA A 67 -18.67 25.62 19.12
N SER A 68 -18.43 26.81 18.56
CA SER A 68 -18.30 26.95 17.12
C SER A 68 -16.93 26.42 16.68
N MET A 69 -16.86 25.78 15.53
CA MET A 69 -15.67 25.12 15.01
C MET A 69 -15.33 25.62 13.62
N ASP A 70 -14.08 26.03 13.44
CA ASP A 70 -13.51 26.36 12.15
C ASP A 70 -12.31 25.41 11.89
N ALA A 71 -12.34 24.62 10.83
CA ALA A 71 -11.23 23.77 10.42
C ALA A 71 -10.08 24.64 9.89
N LEU A 72 -8.92 24.59 10.52
CA LEU A 72 -7.74 25.36 10.11
C LEU A 72 -6.82 24.60 9.16
N VAL A 73 -7.02 23.30 9.06
CA VAL A 73 -6.18 22.39 8.29
C VAL A 73 -7.08 21.54 7.39
N LYS A 74 -6.68 21.32 6.14
CA LYS A 74 -7.42 20.47 5.21
C LYS A 74 -7.27 18.98 5.56
N ASP A 75 -8.25 18.18 5.17
CA ASP A 75 -8.17 16.72 5.24
C ASP A 75 -6.91 16.20 4.51
N GLY A 76 -6.29 15.15 5.04
CA GLY A 76 -5.05 14.58 4.51
C GLY A 76 -3.76 15.38 4.80
N THR A 77 -3.82 16.50 5.51
CA THR A 77 -2.63 17.33 5.80
C THR A 77 -1.81 16.73 6.94
N LEU A 78 -0.49 16.67 6.75
CA LEU A 78 0.46 16.32 7.80
C LEU A 78 0.70 17.51 8.74
N VAL A 79 0.43 17.34 10.02
CA VAL A 79 0.67 18.34 11.05
C VAL A 79 1.71 17.89 12.08
N LYS A 80 2.41 18.84 12.67
CA LYS A 80 3.36 18.59 13.77
C LYS A 80 2.62 18.52 15.11
N GLY A 81 3.26 17.95 16.11
CA GLY A 81 2.79 18.04 17.49
C GLY A 81 2.64 19.51 17.95
N LYS A 82 1.64 19.77 18.76
CA LYS A 82 1.21 21.11 19.23
C LYS A 82 0.63 22.01 18.13
N SER A 83 0.34 21.48 16.93
CA SER A 83 -0.39 22.23 15.92
C SER A 83 -1.86 22.37 16.29
N ARG A 84 -2.43 23.52 15.96
CA ARG A 84 -3.87 23.76 16.05
C ARG A 84 -4.53 23.30 14.75
N VAL A 85 -5.40 22.30 14.85
CA VAL A 85 -6.11 21.70 13.71
C VAL A 85 -7.45 22.35 13.48
N ALA A 86 -8.13 22.71 14.56
CA ALA A 86 -9.39 23.41 14.54
C ALA A 86 -9.39 24.59 15.52
N ALA A 87 -10.03 25.68 15.14
CA ALA A 87 -10.33 26.78 16.07
C ALA A 87 -11.67 26.50 16.73
N LEU A 88 -11.67 26.29 18.05
CA LEU A 88 -12.87 26.13 18.84
C LEU A 88 -13.11 27.43 19.63
N LYS A 89 -14.29 28.02 19.46
CA LYS A 89 -14.74 29.17 20.25
C LYS A 89 -15.91 28.73 21.11
N ALA A 90 -15.66 28.64 22.42
CA ALA A 90 -16.67 28.26 23.40
C ALA A 90 -17.92 29.14 23.27
N GLY A 91 -19.08 28.57 23.37
CA GLY A 91 -20.36 29.25 23.36
C GLY A 91 -21.47 28.49 22.62
N GLY A 92 -22.68 28.85 22.98
CA GLY A 92 -23.88 28.16 22.51
C GLY A 92 -24.14 26.86 23.29
N SER A 93 -25.38 26.41 23.22
CA SER A 93 -25.75 25.08 23.70
C SER A 93 -25.95 24.20 22.46
N GLN A 94 -25.10 23.18 22.33
CA GLN A 94 -25.18 22.25 21.20
C GLN A 94 -25.67 20.91 21.72
N THR A 95 -26.53 20.26 20.95
CA THR A 95 -26.97 18.89 21.28
C THR A 95 -26.21 17.88 20.43
N LEU A 96 -25.60 16.92 21.08
CA LEU A 96 -24.91 15.83 20.39
C LEU A 96 -25.89 15.03 19.54
N GLY A 97 -25.77 15.11 18.21
CA GLY A 97 -26.63 14.42 17.28
C GLY A 97 -26.55 12.88 17.42
N PRO A 98 -27.63 12.14 17.07
CA PRO A 98 -27.68 10.69 17.27
C PRO A 98 -26.52 9.91 16.61
N LYS A 99 -26.06 10.34 15.43
CA LYS A 99 -24.94 9.70 14.72
C LYS A 99 -23.63 9.89 15.47
N TYR A 100 -23.36 11.09 15.97
CA TYR A 100 -22.18 11.40 16.78
C TYR A 100 -22.23 10.71 18.15
N MET A 101 -23.42 10.62 18.77
CA MET A 101 -23.61 9.86 20.00
C MET A 101 -23.26 8.40 19.82
N LYS A 102 -23.75 7.75 18.75
CA LYS A 102 -23.41 6.36 18.39
C LYS A 102 -21.92 6.19 18.18
N LEU A 103 -21.28 7.10 17.44
CA LEU A 103 -19.84 7.07 17.18
C LEU A 103 -19.05 7.25 18.49
N SER A 104 -19.40 8.24 19.31
CA SER A 104 -18.76 8.48 20.61
C SER A 104 -18.86 7.30 21.54
N HIS A 105 -20.01 6.62 21.57
CA HIS A 105 -20.20 5.41 22.35
C HIS A 105 -19.30 4.26 21.85
N LYS A 106 -19.17 4.10 20.54
CA LYS A 106 -18.34 3.09 19.90
C LYS A 106 -16.86 3.30 20.16
N LEU A 107 -16.39 4.56 20.10
CA LEU A 107 -15.02 4.97 20.41
C LEU A 107 -14.70 4.94 21.91
N GLY A 108 -15.65 5.27 22.74
CA GLY A 108 -15.53 5.22 24.19
C GLY A 108 -14.28 5.94 24.72
N LYS A 109 -13.50 5.24 25.54
CA LYS A 109 -12.28 5.77 26.18
C LYS A 109 -11.09 6.00 25.22
N SER A 110 -11.18 5.58 23.95
CA SER A 110 -10.12 5.78 22.97
C SER A 110 -10.07 7.23 22.46
N MET A 111 -11.15 8.00 22.60
CA MET A 111 -11.17 9.41 22.25
C MET A 111 -10.38 10.27 23.24
N LYS A 112 -9.80 11.35 22.74
CA LYS A 112 -9.10 12.35 23.54
C LYS A 112 -9.75 13.70 23.39
N ALA A 113 -10.13 14.30 24.50
CA ALA A 113 -10.67 15.66 24.50
C ALA A 113 -9.60 16.68 24.12
N THR A 114 -9.96 17.65 23.26
CA THR A 114 -9.06 18.68 22.75
C THR A 114 -9.73 20.06 22.73
N ASP A 115 -8.90 21.10 22.75
CA ASP A 115 -9.26 22.50 22.44
C ASP A 115 -9.02 22.86 20.97
N GLY A 116 -8.86 21.83 20.11
CA GLY A 116 -8.47 21.95 18.70
C GLY A 116 -6.98 21.80 18.45
N THR A 117 -6.16 21.61 19.50
CA THR A 117 -4.72 21.40 19.42
C THR A 117 -4.41 19.91 19.56
N VAL A 118 -3.43 19.40 18.79
CA VAL A 118 -2.99 18.00 18.87
C VAL A 118 -1.67 17.87 19.61
N PRO A 119 -1.51 16.94 20.56
CA PRO A 119 -0.27 16.78 21.33
C PRO A 119 0.85 16.14 20.46
N SER A 120 0.50 15.32 19.50
CA SER A 120 1.44 14.62 18.59
C SER A 120 1.08 14.86 17.14
N GLY A 121 2.08 14.90 16.27
CA GLY A 121 1.88 15.04 14.82
C GLY A 121 1.31 13.80 14.16
N GLY A 122 0.81 13.99 12.95
CA GLY A 122 0.24 12.96 12.09
C GLY A 122 -0.63 13.55 10.99
N TYR A 123 -1.26 12.70 10.23
CA TYR A 123 -2.20 13.12 9.17
C TYR A 123 -3.58 13.38 9.75
N VAL A 124 -4.11 14.55 9.45
CA VAL A 124 -5.47 14.95 9.87
C VAL A 124 -6.50 14.27 8.98
N SER A 125 -7.60 13.79 9.57
CA SER A 125 -8.79 13.39 8.83
C SER A 125 -10.05 13.84 9.57
N TYR A 126 -11.04 14.27 8.80
CA TYR A 126 -12.38 14.64 9.30
C TYR A 126 -13.39 13.52 9.08
N SER A 127 -12.95 12.28 9.15
CA SER A 127 -13.83 11.11 9.08
C SER A 127 -13.45 10.07 10.12
N ALA A 128 -14.44 9.36 10.69
CA ALA A 128 -14.22 8.26 11.61
C ALA A 128 -15.30 7.19 11.46
N ASP A 129 -14.93 5.92 11.60
CA ASP A 129 -15.83 4.77 11.50
C ASP A 129 -16.17 4.13 12.86
N GLY A 130 -15.44 4.55 13.91
CA GLY A 130 -15.59 4.07 15.28
C GLY A 130 -14.79 2.83 15.62
N TYR A 131 -13.93 2.36 14.72
CA TYR A 131 -13.02 1.24 14.98
C TYR A 131 -11.59 1.67 15.31
N GLU A 132 -11.30 2.96 15.28
CA GLU A 132 -9.98 3.53 15.53
C GLU A 132 -9.40 3.15 16.90
N GLY A 133 -10.28 2.94 17.90
CA GLY A 133 -9.87 2.48 19.22
C GLY A 133 -9.61 0.97 19.31
N THR A 134 -10.14 0.19 18.38
CA THR A 134 -10.12 -1.27 18.43
C THR A 134 -9.26 -1.90 17.33
N LEU A 135 -9.24 -1.31 16.14
CA LEU A 135 -8.42 -1.77 15.02
C LEU A 135 -7.18 -0.89 14.89
N ASN A 136 -6.12 -1.29 15.55
CA ASN A 136 -4.83 -0.60 15.58
C ASN A 136 -3.67 -1.61 15.54
N SER A 137 -2.43 -1.15 15.59
CA SER A 137 -1.24 -2.01 15.51
C SER A 137 -1.17 -3.10 16.60
N SER A 138 -1.82 -2.93 17.73
CA SER A 138 -1.77 -3.89 18.85
C SER A 138 -2.60 -5.16 18.60
N VAL A 139 -3.52 -5.13 17.64
CA VAL A 139 -4.40 -6.27 17.34
C VAL A 139 -3.99 -7.05 16.08
N LEU A 140 -2.99 -6.58 15.34
CA LEU A 140 -2.53 -7.20 14.08
C LEU A 140 -2.25 -8.70 14.21
N ASP A 141 -1.70 -9.12 15.34
CA ASP A 141 -1.35 -10.51 15.60
C ASP A 141 -2.50 -11.37 16.17
N LYS A 142 -3.66 -10.74 16.43
CA LYS A 142 -4.82 -11.40 17.09
C LYS A 142 -6.12 -11.28 16.31
N VAL A 143 -6.21 -10.30 15.41
CA VAL A 143 -7.43 -10.05 14.64
C VAL A 143 -7.76 -11.24 13.75
N THR A 144 -9.03 -11.66 13.74
CA THR A 144 -9.51 -12.79 12.95
C THR A 144 -10.31 -12.32 11.74
N GLU A 145 -10.40 -13.15 10.72
CA GLU A 145 -11.23 -12.88 9.54
C GLU A 145 -12.67 -12.56 9.92
N LYS A 146 -13.24 -13.34 10.85
CA LYS A 146 -14.60 -13.12 11.36
C LYS A 146 -14.78 -11.73 11.96
N THR A 147 -13.78 -11.27 12.74
CA THR A 147 -13.82 -9.93 13.33
C THR A 147 -13.79 -8.86 12.26
N LEU A 148 -12.88 -8.97 11.28
CA LEU A 148 -12.75 -7.96 10.21
C LEU A 148 -13.97 -7.93 9.29
N LYS A 149 -14.57 -9.08 8.97
CA LYS A 149 -15.82 -9.13 8.20
C LYS A 149 -17.03 -8.54 8.92
N SER A 150 -16.97 -8.41 10.24
CA SER A 150 -18.06 -7.75 11.02
C SER A 150 -17.90 -6.21 11.08
N VAL A 151 -16.80 -5.66 10.55
CA VAL A 151 -16.56 -4.22 10.51
C VAL A 151 -17.40 -3.60 9.40
N SER A 152 -18.16 -2.56 9.75
CA SER A 152 -18.87 -1.73 8.77
C SER A 152 -17.89 -0.69 8.20
N ASN A 153 -17.94 -0.48 6.90
CA ASN A 153 -17.14 0.54 6.22
C ASN A 153 -17.79 1.94 6.27
N ASP A 154 -18.87 2.11 7.04
CA ASP A 154 -19.57 3.39 7.18
C ASP A 154 -18.72 4.36 8.02
N SER A 155 -18.21 5.39 7.39
CA SER A 155 -17.55 6.49 8.07
C SER A 155 -18.49 7.67 8.24
N LEU A 156 -18.36 8.36 9.37
CA LEU A 156 -19.09 9.59 9.66
C LEU A 156 -18.19 10.79 9.36
N ASP A 157 -18.72 11.76 8.63
CA ASP A 157 -18.08 13.06 8.44
C ASP A 157 -18.10 13.84 9.76
N LEU A 158 -16.94 14.27 10.20
CA LEU A 158 -16.69 15.02 11.43
C LEU A 158 -16.55 16.53 11.15
N SER A 159 -16.53 16.94 9.89
CA SER A 159 -16.48 18.35 9.52
C SER A 159 -17.80 19.05 9.90
N GLY A 160 -17.69 20.27 10.40
CA GLY A 160 -18.85 21.03 10.81
C GLY A 160 -18.46 22.43 11.27
N SER A 161 -19.44 23.33 11.40
CA SER A 161 -19.25 24.69 11.91
C SER A 161 -19.51 24.82 13.42
N SER A 162 -20.00 23.76 14.06
CA SER A 162 -20.24 23.71 15.50
C SER A 162 -20.09 22.29 16.03
N CYS A 163 -19.80 22.15 17.30
CA CYS A 163 -19.65 20.85 17.96
C CYS A 163 -20.20 20.91 19.40
N ALA A 164 -20.79 19.82 19.83
CA ALA A 164 -21.19 19.60 21.21
C ALA A 164 -20.02 19.05 22.04
N SER A 165 -20.07 19.24 23.34
CA SER A 165 -19.15 18.60 24.28
C SER A 165 -19.11 17.09 24.10
N GLY A 166 -17.92 16.49 23.98
CA GLY A 166 -17.72 15.07 23.71
C GLY A 166 -17.93 14.64 22.26
N GLN A 167 -18.31 15.54 21.36
CA GLN A 167 -18.46 15.24 19.94
C GLN A 167 -17.09 15.00 19.29
N PRO A 168 -16.89 13.88 18.54
CA PRO A 168 -15.73 13.68 17.68
C PRO A 168 -15.64 14.79 16.63
N ILE A 169 -14.46 15.39 16.45
CA ILE A 169 -14.28 16.55 15.56
C ILE A 169 -13.20 16.34 14.49
N PHE A 170 -12.20 15.55 14.77
CA PHE A 170 -11.21 15.12 13.80
C PHE A 170 -10.43 13.90 14.31
N ARG A 171 -9.70 13.26 13.42
CA ARG A 171 -8.82 12.12 13.69
C ARG A 171 -7.40 12.45 13.27
N ILE A 172 -6.43 11.93 14.01
CA ILE A 172 -5.01 11.96 13.65
C ILE A 172 -4.50 10.54 13.43
N THR A 173 -4.00 10.26 12.23
CA THR A 173 -3.26 9.04 11.93
C THR A 173 -1.79 9.25 12.24
N LYS A 174 -1.28 8.54 13.23
CA LYS A 174 0.09 8.69 13.70
C LYS A 174 1.09 8.12 12.68
N ASN A 175 2.13 8.89 12.37
CA ASN A 175 3.29 8.49 11.55
C ASN A 175 3.01 8.03 10.11
N GLY A 176 1.77 8.12 9.61
CA GLY A 176 1.42 7.66 8.27
C GLY A 176 1.66 6.17 8.01
N THR A 177 1.95 5.38 9.04
CA THR A 177 2.11 3.93 8.92
C THR A 177 0.75 3.26 8.89
N TRP A 178 0.59 2.29 8.00
CA TRP A 178 -0.60 1.48 7.87
C TRP A 178 -0.22 0.04 7.57
N TRP A 179 -1.12 -0.87 7.84
CA TRP A 179 -0.96 -2.30 7.60
C TRP A 179 -2.11 -2.80 6.75
N LEU A 180 -1.80 -3.62 5.78
CA LEU A 180 -2.79 -4.34 5.00
C LEU A 180 -2.91 -5.75 5.57
N VAL A 181 -4.12 -6.12 6.00
CA VAL A 181 -4.43 -7.43 6.55
C VAL A 181 -5.38 -8.14 5.60
N PHE A 182 -5.04 -9.35 5.21
CA PHE A 182 -5.92 -10.22 4.41
C PHE A 182 -5.72 -11.69 4.79
N PHE A 183 -6.61 -12.54 4.29
CA PHE A 183 -6.61 -13.96 4.60
C PHE A 183 -6.50 -14.77 3.30
N ALA A 184 -5.58 -15.73 3.30
CA ALA A 184 -5.30 -16.60 2.19
C ALA A 184 -5.40 -18.07 2.61
N ASP A 185 -5.57 -18.96 1.66
CA ASP A 185 -5.43 -20.39 1.91
C ASP A 185 -3.97 -20.77 2.17
N ALA A 186 -3.72 -22.01 2.57
CA ALA A 186 -2.40 -22.48 2.95
C ALA A 186 -1.41 -22.48 1.78
N ASP A 187 -1.87 -22.70 0.54
CA ASP A 187 -1.01 -22.77 -0.64
C ASP A 187 -0.67 -21.37 -1.15
N GLN A 188 -1.63 -20.47 -1.18
CA GLN A 188 -1.42 -19.07 -1.50
C GLN A 188 -0.46 -18.42 -0.48
N ALA A 189 -0.61 -18.72 0.79
CA ALA A 189 0.21 -18.15 1.85
C ALA A 189 1.69 -18.54 1.78
N LYS A 190 2.04 -19.67 1.14
CA LYS A 190 3.44 -20.10 0.93
C LYS A 190 4.26 -19.09 0.11
N LYS A 191 3.61 -18.25 -0.69
CA LYS A 191 4.23 -17.21 -1.49
C LYS A 191 4.72 -16.01 -0.67
N TYR A 192 4.23 -15.86 0.57
CA TYR A 192 4.52 -14.74 1.44
C TYR A 192 5.51 -15.15 2.52
N THR A 193 6.74 -14.67 2.40
CA THR A 193 7.80 -14.91 3.38
C THR A 193 7.97 -13.68 4.27
N VAL A 194 8.00 -13.85 5.57
CA VAL A 194 8.20 -12.74 6.53
C VAL A 194 9.50 -11.99 6.20
N GLY A 195 9.42 -10.67 6.10
CA GLY A 195 10.49 -9.78 5.66
C GLY A 195 10.59 -9.64 4.14
N GLY A 196 9.88 -10.45 3.36
CA GLY A 196 9.84 -10.36 1.90
C GLY A 196 9.10 -9.11 1.42
N LYS A 197 9.53 -8.57 0.27
CA LYS A 197 8.90 -7.42 -0.38
C LYS A 197 7.83 -7.90 -1.35
N VAL A 198 6.69 -7.22 -1.34
CA VAL A 198 5.53 -7.50 -2.20
C VAL A 198 5.07 -6.20 -2.83
N GLN A 199 4.83 -6.24 -4.14
CA GLN A 199 4.15 -5.13 -4.81
C GLN A 199 2.65 -5.30 -4.63
N THR A 200 2.03 -4.32 -3.98
CA THR A 200 0.60 -4.28 -3.69
C THR A 200 -0.06 -3.19 -4.53
N SER A 201 -1.04 -3.57 -5.33
CA SER A 201 -1.84 -2.62 -6.09
C SER A 201 -3.15 -2.34 -5.34
N LEU A 202 -3.38 -1.09 -4.99
CA LEU A 202 -4.61 -0.60 -4.39
C LEU A 202 -5.18 0.46 -5.33
N GLU A 203 -6.34 0.18 -5.90
CA GLU A 203 -6.90 1.00 -6.98
C GLU A 203 -5.87 1.19 -8.11
N ASP A 204 -5.54 2.43 -8.44
CA ASP A 204 -4.58 2.78 -9.50
C ASP A 204 -3.13 2.94 -9.01
N LYS A 205 -2.84 2.66 -7.74
CA LYS A 205 -1.52 2.85 -7.13
C LYS A 205 -0.86 1.53 -6.81
N THR A 206 0.38 1.38 -7.25
CA THR A 206 1.25 0.25 -6.86
C THR A 206 2.24 0.72 -5.81
N LEU A 207 2.29 0.01 -4.69
CA LEU A 207 3.13 0.31 -3.54
C LEU A 207 4.01 -0.91 -3.23
N GLU A 208 5.26 -0.68 -2.88
CA GLU A 208 6.10 -1.74 -2.31
C GLU A 208 5.78 -1.87 -0.83
N THR A 209 5.35 -3.05 -0.41
CA THR A 209 5.03 -3.38 0.98
C THR A 209 5.94 -4.50 1.46
N THR A 210 6.06 -4.66 2.77
CA THR A 210 6.87 -5.72 3.37
C THR A 210 5.97 -6.67 4.16
N VAL A 211 6.14 -7.97 3.98
CA VAL A 211 5.43 -8.98 4.75
C VAL A 211 5.87 -8.91 6.22
N ARG A 212 4.99 -8.44 7.09
CA ARG A 212 5.24 -8.37 8.53
C ARG A 212 5.06 -9.71 9.21
N SER A 213 3.95 -10.39 8.92
CA SER A 213 3.66 -11.69 9.53
C SER A 213 2.76 -12.55 8.65
N VAL A 214 2.89 -13.87 8.80
CA VAL A 214 2.03 -14.89 8.22
C VAL A 214 1.67 -15.85 9.35
N GLN A 215 0.40 -15.85 9.78
CA GLN A 215 -0.05 -16.61 10.95
C GLN A 215 -1.30 -17.43 10.64
N LYS A 216 -1.48 -18.53 11.35
CA LYS A 216 -2.65 -19.40 11.21
C LYS A 216 -3.87 -18.74 11.87
N ASP A 217 -5.01 -18.74 11.15
CA ASP A 217 -6.31 -18.35 11.65
C ASP A 217 -7.36 -19.36 11.14
N GLY A 218 -7.68 -20.35 11.96
CA GLY A 218 -8.50 -21.50 11.53
C GLY A 218 -7.85 -22.27 10.38
N ASP A 219 -8.58 -22.41 9.27
CA ASP A 219 -8.12 -23.08 8.05
C ASP A 219 -7.36 -22.13 7.09
N ARG A 220 -7.42 -20.83 7.36
CA ARG A 220 -6.75 -19.81 6.57
C ARG A 220 -5.45 -19.31 7.22
N ARG A 221 -4.75 -18.48 6.52
CA ARG A 221 -3.56 -17.78 6.98
C ARG A 221 -3.82 -16.28 6.95
N ARG A 222 -3.66 -15.63 8.09
CA ARG A 222 -3.64 -14.17 8.16
C ARG A 222 -2.29 -13.67 7.70
N ILE A 223 -2.29 -12.78 6.70
CA ILE A 223 -1.11 -12.13 6.15
C ILE A 223 -1.21 -10.66 6.49
N VAL A 224 -0.13 -10.11 7.02
CA VAL A 224 -0.01 -8.68 7.36
C VAL A 224 1.15 -8.10 6.56
N LEU A 225 0.86 -7.10 5.75
CA LEU A 225 1.86 -6.33 5.01
C LEU A 225 2.05 -4.97 5.65
#